data_0a28aead9d30673937260ee98b3f9aba
#
_entry.id   0a28aead9d30673937260ee98b3f9aba
#
_cell.length_a   1.000
_cell.length_b   1.000
_cell.length_c   1.000
_cell.angle_alpha   90.00
_cell.angle_beta   90.00
_cell.angle_gamma   90.00
#
_symmetry.space_group_name_H-M   'P 1'
#
loop_
_entity.id
_entity.type
_entity.pdbx_description
1 polymer ?
#
loop_
_entity_poly.entity_id
_entity_poly.type
_entity_poly.pdbx_seq_one_letter_code
_entity_poly.pdbx_strand_id
1 'polypeptide(L)'
;MLDIKFLRSNPEIVKQNIKNKFQDEKLPLVDEVIELDLRNREIKQEVEALRAEKNKSSKEIGAMMAQKKFEEAEVLKKKVSESAGRIEELSVEEKEVEEKIKKIMMTIPNIIDPSVPIGKDDSENVELERFGEPVVPDFEIPYHTEIMEAFNGIDLDSARKVAGNGFDYLMGDIARLHSAVISYARDFMINRGFTYCIPPFMIRSNVVTGVMSFAEMDAMMYKIEGEDLYLIGTSEHSMIGKFINTQLTEEELPQTLTSYSPCFRKEKGAHGIEERGVYRIHQFEKQEMIVVCKPEESMEWYEKLWKNTVDLFRSMDIPVRTLECCSGDLADLKVKSVDVEAWSPRQKKYFEVGSCSNLGDAQARRLGIRVKGKDGNYFAHTLNNTVVAPPRMLIAFLENNLQADGSVKIPEVLRPYMGGNEKIEVKKK
;
A
#
# COMPACT_ATOMS: atom_id res chain seq x y z
N MET A 1 -8.27 -7.03 -3.73
CA MET A 1 -9.01 -7.89 -4.71
C MET A 1 -10.45 -7.96 -4.25
N LEU A 2 -11.40 -7.74 -5.15
CA LEU A 2 -12.82 -7.89 -4.83
C LEU A 2 -13.21 -9.33 -4.48
N ASP A 3 -14.37 -9.50 -3.82
CA ASP A 3 -15.00 -10.80 -3.70
C ASP A 3 -15.62 -11.20 -5.04
N ILE A 4 -15.27 -12.38 -5.57
CA ILE A 4 -15.82 -12.89 -6.83
C ILE A 4 -17.34 -13.13 -6.74
N LYS A 5 -17.85 -13.47 -5.53
CA LYS A 5 -19.30 -13.59 -5.31
C LYS A 5 -20.00 -12.25 -5.43
N PHE A 6 -19.40 -11.19 -4.88
CA PHE A 6 -19.91 -9.83 -5.01
C PHE A 6 -19.93 -9.40 -6.48
N LEU A 7 -18.80 -9.58 -7.19
CA LEU A 7 -18.68 -9.22 -8.60
C LEU A 7 -19.74 -9.94 -9.45
N ARG A 8 -19.90 -11.24 -9.27
CA ARG A 8 -20.88 -12.05 -9.98
C ARG A 8 -22.33 -11.62 -9.72
N SER A 9 -22.63 -11.23 -8.47
CA SER A 9 -23.99 -10.81 -8.09
C SER A 9 -24.29 -9.36 -8.45
N ASN A 10 -23.26 -8.53 -8.64
CA ASN A 10 -23.38 -7.08 -8.86
C ASN A 10 -22.47 -6.58 -9.99
N PRO A 11 -22.49 -7.19 -11.20
CA PRO A 11 -21.57 -6.84 -12.29
C PRO A 11 -21.70 -5.37 -12.71
N GLU A 12 -22.91 -4.83 -12.70
CA GLU A 12 -23.16 -3.44 -13.11
C GLU A 12 -22.57 -2.43 -12.12
N ILE A 13 -22.56 -2.75 -10.81
CA ILE A 13 -21.89 -1.92 -9.80
C ILE A 13 -20.38 -1.89 -10.05
N VAL A 14 -19.79 -3.05 -10.36
CA VAL A 14 -18.35 -3.15 -10.66
C VAL A 14 -18.00 -2.39 -11.94
N LYS A 15 -18.81 -2.54 -13.01
CA LYS A 15 -18.62 -1.80 -14.27
C LYS A 15 -18.77 -0.29 -14.07
N GLN A 16 -19.74 0.15 -13.27
CA GLN A 16 -19.90 1.56 -12.97
C GLN A 16 -18.72 2.11 -12.17
N ASN A 17 -18.19 1.35 -11.21
CA ASN A 17 -16.99 1.71 -10.46
C ASN A 17 -15.75 1.86 -11.37
N ILE A 18 -15.57 0.95 -12.34
CA ILE A 18 -14.52 1.02 -13.36
C ILE A 18 -14.63 2.32 -14.15
N LYS A 19 -15.86 2.68 -14.62
CA LYS A 19 -16.11 3.95 -15.31
C LYS A 19 -15.83 5.16 -14.44
N ASN A 20 -16.24 5.13 -13.17
CA ASN A 20 -15.99 6.20 -12.22
C ASN A 20 -14.49 6.42 -12.00
N LYS A 21 -13.66 5.38 -12.17
CA LYS A 21 -12.19 5.43 -12.11
C LYS A 21 -11.52 5.73 -13.44
N PHE A 22 -12.30 6.01 -14.50
CA PHE A 22 -11.78 6.29 -15.85
C PHE A 22 -10.88 5.17 -16.42
N GLN A 23 -11.25 3.90 -16.16
CA GLN A 23 -10.51 2.71 -16.57
C GLN A 23 -11.33 1.84 -17.51
N ASP A 24 -11.99 2.42 -18.50
CA ASP A 24 -12.96 1.75 -19.39
C ASP A 24 -12.36 0.53 -20.12
N GLU A 25 -11.06 0.49 -20.31
CA GLU A 25 -10.35 -0.66 -20.88
C GLU A 25 -10.48 -1.94 -20.05
N LYS A 26 -10.84 -1.81 -18.76
CA LYS A 26 -11.05 -2.95 -17.87
C LYS A 26 -12.50 -3.48 -17.87
N LEU A 27 -13.45 -2.82 -18.51
CA LEU A 27 -14.84 -3.25 -18.55
C LEU A 27 -15.05 -4.67 -19.07
N PRO A 28 -14.37 -5.12 -20.17
CA PRO A 28 -14.52 -6.49 -20.66
C PRO A 28 -14.08 -7.57 -19.66
N LEU A 29 -13.16 -7.24 -18.75
CA LEU A 29 -12.65 -8.17 -17.74
C LEU A 29 -13.73 -8.64 -16.77
N VAL A 30 -14.77 -7.83 -16.55
CA VAL A 30 -15.89 -8.18 -15.66
C VAL A 30 -16.68 -9.34 -16.25
N ASP A 31 -17.02 -9.30 -17.53
CA ASP A 31 -17.77 -10.36 -18.19
C ASP A 31 -16.90 -11.63 -18.36
N GLU A 32 -15.63 -11.44 -18.73
CA GLU A 32 -14.66 -12.55 -18.88
C GLU A 32 -14.51 -13.34 -17.58
N VAL A 33 -14.35 -12.65 -16.43
CA VAL A 33 -14.19 -13.34 -15.15
C VAL A 33 -15.46 -14.06 -14.69
N ILE A 34 -16.64 -13.55 -15.04
CA ILE A 34 -17.92 -14.22 -14.76
C ILE A 34 -18.03 -15.52 -15.55
N GLU A 35 -17.67 -15.50 -16.83
CA GLU A 35 -17.66 -16.70 -17.68
C GLU A 35 -16.64 -17.74 -17.16
N LEU A 36 -15.45 -17.31 -16.81
CA LEU A 36 -14.43 -18.18 -16.21
C LEU A 36 -14.87 -18.77 -14.86
N ASP A 37 -15.53 -17.98 -14.00
CA ASP A 37 -16.08 -18.46 -12.73
C ASP A 37 -17.18 -19.50 -12.95
N LEU A 38 -18.03 -19.29 -13.95
CA LEU A 38 -19.04 -20.28 -14.32
C LEU A 38 -18.36 -21.59 -14.75
N ARG A 39 -17.38 -21.51 -15.65
CA ARG A 39 -16.62 -22.69 -16.11
C ARG A 39 -15.91 -23.39 -14.96
N ASN A 40 -15.28 -22.66 -14.05
CA ASN A 40 -14.61 -23.24 -12.88
C ASN A 40 -15.59 -24.04 -11.99
N ARG A 41 -16.81 -23.52 -11.79
CA ARG A 41 -17.83 -24.22 -11.02
C ARG A 41 -18.34 -25.48 -11.74
N GLU A 42 -18.50 -25.43 -13.06
CA GLU A 42 -18.87 -26.61 -13.86
C GLU A 42 -17.82 -27.70 -13.76
N ILE A 43 -16.52 -27.34 -13.91
CA ILE A 43 -15.40 -28.27 -13.77
C ILE A 43 -15.41 -28.93 -12.39
N LYS A 44 -15.57 -28.14 -11.32
CA LYS A 44 -15.62 -28.67 -9.95
C LYS A 44 -16.78 -29.65 -9.75
N GLN A 45 -17.95 -29.34 -10.28
CA GLN A 45 -19.12 -30.24 -10.22
C GLN A 45 -18.88 -31.53 -10.99
N GLU A 46 -18.32 -31.46 -12.22
CA GLU A 46 -17.98 -32.63 -13.03
C GLU A 46 -16.94 -33.52 -12.33
N VAL A 47 -15.88 -32.91 -11.77
CA VAL A 47 -14.85 -33.63 -11.01
C VAL A 47 -15.42 -34.33 -9.77
N GLU A 48 -16.27 -33.66 -9.01
CA GLU A 48 -16.94 -34.27 -7.86
C GLU A 48 -17.83 -35.46 -8.27
N ALA A 49 -18.62 -35.32 -9.32
CA ALA A 49 -19.46 -36.39 -9.83
C ALA A 49 -18.64 -37.59 -10.30
N LEU A 50 -17.58 -37.34 -11.07
CA LEU A 50 -16.67 -38.40 -11.53
C LEU A 50 -15.93 -39.11 -10.38
N ARG A 51 -15.51 -38.37 -9.34
CA ARG A 51 -14.89 -38.95 -8.15
C ARG A 51 -15.90 -39.84 -7.37
N ALA A 52 -17.13 -39.40 -7.22
CA ALA A 52 -18.19 -40.18 -6.57
C ALA A 52 -18.48 -41.47 -7.35
N GLU A 53 -18.62 -41.37 -8.69
CA GLU A 53 -18.83 -42.54 -9.57
C GLU A 53 -17.65 -43.51 -9.51
N LYS A 54 -16.41 -42.99 -9.60
CA LYS A 54 -15.18 -43.81 -9.49
C LYS A 54 -15.13 -44.56 -8.17
N ASN A 55 -15.46 -43.91 -7.04
CA ASN A 55 -15.47 -44.55 -5.74
C ASN A 55 -16.55 -45.67 -5.63
N LYS A 56 -17.74 -45.42 -6.22
CA LYS A 56 -18.80 -46.43 -6.29
C LYS A 56 -18.39 -47.61 -7.14
N SER A 57 -17.93 -47.38 -8.35
CA SER A 57 -17.47 -48.40 -9.30
C SER A 57 -16.31 -49.23 -8.73
N SER A 58 -15.38 -48.61 -8.00
CA SER A 58 -14.27 -49.35 -7.36
C SER A 58 -14.75 -50.34 -6.32
N LYS A 59 -15.81 -50.01 -5.54
CA LYS A 59 -16.44 -50.93 -4.58
C LYS A 59 -17.15 -52.07 -5.31
N GLU A 60 -17.86 -51.78 -6.41
CA GLU A 60 -18.56 -52.78 -7.23
C GLU A 60 -17.58 -53.76 -7.88
N ILE A 61 -16.44 -53.27 -8.41
CA ILE A 61 -15.39 -54.15 -8.93
C ILE A 61 -14.91 -55.15 -7.89
N GLY A 62 -14.67 -54.64 -6.65
CA GLY A 62 -14.29 -55.53 -5.52
C GLY A 62 -15.31 -56.65 -5.27
N ALA A 63 -16.60 -56.30 -5.28
CA ALA A 63 -17.67 -57.28 -5.11
C ALA A 63 -17.80 -58.27 -6.27
N MET A 64 -17.68 -57.79 -7.52
CA MET A 64 -17.69 -58.62 -8.73
C MET A 64 -16.49 -59.60 -8.79
N MET A 65 -15.31 -59.15 -8.40
CA MET A 65 -14.12 -60.00 -8.33
C MET A 65 -14.31 -61.12 -7.28
N ALA A 66 -14.91 -60.82 -6.12
CA ALA A 66 -15.23 -61.80 -5.10
C ALA A 66 -16.27 -62.85 -5.59
N GLN A 67 -17.19 -62.43 -6.48
CA GLN A 67 -18.20 -63.29 -7.13
C GLN A 67 -17.71 -64.01 -8.40
N LYS A 68 -16.43 -63.85 -8.80
CA LYS A 68 -15.81 -64.39 -10.03
C LYS A 68 -16.45 -63.89 -11.31
N LYS A 69 -17.07 -62.70 -11.34
CA LYS A 69 -17.65 -62.06 -12.52
C LYS A 69 -16.61 -61.19 -13.21
N PHE A 70 -15.61 -61.84 -13.81
CA PHE A 70 -14.41 -61.20 -14.34
C PHE A 70 -14.70 -60.26 -15.55
N GLU A 71 -15.58 -60.66 -16.48
CA GLU A 71 -15.90 -59.87 -17.68
C GLU A 71 -16.61 -58.55 -17.29
N GLU A 72 -17.59 -58.61 -16.40
CA GLU A 72 -18.30 -57.43 -15.86
C GLU A 72 -17.35 -56.51 -15.12
N ALA A 73 -16.43 -57.10 -14.33
CA ALA A 73 -15.42 -56.31 -13.60
C ALA A 73 -14.43 -55.59 -14.55
N GLU A 74 -14.05 -56.24 -15.70
CA GLU A 74 -13.15 -55.57 -16.67
C GLU A 74 -13.83 -54.41 -17.41
N VAL A 75 -15.11 -54.47 -17.74
CA VAL A 75 -15.86 -53.35 -18.31
C VAL A 75 -15.88 -52.19 -17.33
N LEU A 76 -16.12 -52.47 -16.06
CA LEU A 76 -16.18 -51.43 -15.02
C LEU A 76 -14.79 -50.84 -14.74
N LYS A 77 -13.71 -51.61 -14.79
CA LYS A 77 -12.33 -51.13 -14.68
C LYS A 77 -11.98 -50.17 -15.82
N LYS A 78 -12.40 -50.47 -17.06
CA LYS A 78 -12.19 -49.58 -18.19
C LYS A 78 -12.87 -48.24 -17.97
N LYS A 79 -14.14 -48.25 -17.52
CA LYS A 79 -14.90 -47.04 -17.19
C LYS A 79 -14.22 -46.22 -16.07
N VAL A 80 -13.69 -46.87 -15.03
CA VAL A 80 -12.93 -46.22 -13.95
C VAL A 80 -11.65 -45.56 -14.49
N SER A 81 -10.95 -46.24 -15.44
CA SER A 81 -9.76 -45.70 -16.10
C SER A 81 -10.08 -44.48 -16.95
N GLU A 82 -11.17 -44.49 -17.71
CA GLU A 82 -11.65 -43.37 -18.52
C GLU A 82 -12.02 -42.17 -17.63
N SER A 83 -12.75 -42.45 -16.53
CA SER A 83 -13.07 -41.41 -15.53
C SER A 83 -11.81 -40.82 -14.88
N ALA A 84 -10.79 -41.61 -14.59
CA ALA A 84 -9.53 -41.15 -14.04
C ALA A 84 -8.79 -40.20 -15.01
N GLY A 85 -8.74 -40.56 -16.31
CA GLY A 85 -8.16 -39.70 -17.35
C GLY A 85 -8.91 -38.37 -17.47
N ARG A 86 -10.25 -38.43 -17.45
CA ARG A 86 -11.07 -37.22 -17.52
C ARG A 86 -10.88 -36.30 -16.29
N ILE A 87 -10.76 -36.86 -15.09
CA ILE A 87 -10.45 -36.10 -13.87
C ILE A 87 -9.10 -35.39 -13.98
N GLU A 88 -8.09 -36.05 -14.57
CA GLU A 88 -6.77 -35.46 -14.76
C GLU A 88 -6.82 -34.26 -15.74
N GLU A 89 -7.48 -34.43 -16.90
CA GLU A 89 -7.71 -33.33 -17.85
C GLU A 89 -8.41 -32.13 -17.19
N LEU A 90 -9.51 -32.40 -16.50
CA LEU A 90 -10.28 -31.36 -15.82
C LEU A 90 -9.47 -30.67 -14.70
N SER A 91 -8.59 -31.41 -14.01
CA SER A 91 -7.73 -30.82 -12.98
C SER A 91 -6.66 -29.89 -13.55
N VAL A 92 -6.19 -30.13 -14.76
CA VAL A 92 -5.30 -29.21 -15.47
C VAL A 92 -6.07 -27.96 -15.90
N GLU A 93 -7.25 -28.14 -16.53
CA GLU A 93 -8.13 -27.03 -16.93
C GLU A 93 -8.54 -26.16 -15.72
N GLU A 94 -8.89 -26.79 -14.59
CA GLU A 94 -9.24 -26.09 -13.36
C GLU A 94 -8.12 -25.11 -12.92
N LYS A 95 -6.88 -25.59 -12.90
CA LYS A 95 -5.73 -24.76 -12.53
C LYS A 95 -5.54 -23.58 -13.48
N GLU A 96 -5.64 -23.82 -14.78
CA GLU A 96 -5.51 -22.75 -15.78
C GLU A 96 -6.61 -21.70 -15.63
N VAL A 97 -7.85 -22.13 -15.41
CA VAL A 97 -8.99 -21.25 -15.21
C VAL A 97 -8.85 -20.46 -13.90
N GLU A 98 -8.44 -21.11 -12.81
CA GLU A 98 -8.20 -20.44 -11.52
C GLU A 98 -7.09 -19.39 -11.60
N GLU A 99 -6.00 -19.67 -12.33
CA GLU A 99 -4.93 -18.69 -12.56
C GLU A 99 -5.41 -17.48 -13.36
N LYS A 100 -6.22 -17.69 -14.41
CA LYS A 100 -6.82 -16.60 -15.19
C LYS A 100 -7.77 -15.76 -14.34
N ILE A 101 -8.68 -16.40 -13.60
CA ILE A 101 -9.58 -15.71 -12.67
C ILE A 101 -8.79 -14.86 -11.70
N LYS A 102 -7.77 -15.43 -11.06
CA LYS A 102 -6.92 -14.72 -10.11
C LYS A 102 -6.28 -13.49 -10.75
N LYS A 103 -5.70 -13.63 -11.94
CA LYS A 103 -5.04 -12.52 -12.65
C LYS A 103 -6.02 -11.40 -12.97
N ILE A 104 -7.21 -11.71 -13.48
CA ILE A 104 -8.25 -10.72 -13.78
C ILE A 104 -8.73 -10.04 -12.50
N MET A 105 -9.06 -10.82 -11.46
CA MET A 105 -9.51 -10.29 -10.17
C MET A 105 -8.48 -9.39 -9.49
N MET A 106 -7.19 -9.60 -9.73
CA MET A 106 -6.12 -8.71 -9.24
C MET A 106 -5.98 -7.43 -10.09
N THR A 107 -6.57 -7.37 -11.27
CA THR A 107 -6.54 -6.23 -12.19
C THR A 107 -7.77 -5.34 -12.02
N ILE A 108 -8.92 -5.91 -11.68
CA ILE A 108 -10.16 -5.16 -11.42
C ILE A 108 -9.98 -4.31 -10.15
N PRO A 109 -10.25 -2.98 -10.21
CA PRO A 109 -10.08 -2.10 -9.06
C PRO A 109 -11.09 -2.41 -7.95
N ASN A 110 -10.71 -2.04 -6.71
CA ASN A 110 -11.60 -2.09 -5.56
C ASN A 110 -12.77 -1.11 -5.72
N ILE A 111 -13.89 -1.38 -5.07
CA ILE A 111 -15.03 -0.45 -5.05
C ILE A 111 -14.67 0.76 -4.19
N ILE A 112 -14.78 1.94 -4.77
CA ILE A 112 -14.55 3.20 -4.04
C ILE A 112 -15.71 3.50 -3.09
N ASP A 113 -15.42 4.20 -1.99
CA ASP A 113 -16.43 4.68 -1.07
C ASP A 113 -17.38 5.67 -1.78
N PRO A 114 -18.68 5.64 -1.51
CA PRO A 114 -19.65 6.55 -2.14
C PRO A 114 -19.37 8.05 -1.92
N SER A 115 -18.60 8.41 -0.89
CA SER A 115 -18.22 9.79 -0.61
C SER A 115 -17.02 10.29 -1.43
N VAL A 116 -16.32 9.40 -2.16
CA VAL A 116 -15.19 9.77 -3.00
C VAL A 116 -15.66 10.66 -4.16
N PRO A 117 -15.07 11.86 -4.35
CA PRO A 117 -15.41 12.73 -5.46
C PRO A 117 -15.03 12.07 -6.79
N ILE A 118 -15.91 12.21 -7.79
CA ILE A 118 -15.64 11.72 -9.13
C ILE A 118 -14.81 12.76 -9.87
N GLY A 119 -13.61 12.38 -10.28
CA GLY A 119 -12.66 13.24 -11.00
C GLY A 119 -11.65 12.39 -11.75
N LYS A 120 -11.01 12.96 -12.78
CA LYS A 120 -10.17 12.23 -13.72
C LYS A 120 -8.75 12.00 -13.22
N ASP A 121 -8.18 13.01 -12.56
CA ASP A 121 -6.79 13.00 -12.08
C ASP A 121 -6.63 13.91 -10.84
N ASP A 122 -5.41 14.01 -10.32
CA ASP A 122 -5.06 14.74 -9.11
C ASP A 122 -5.46 16.22 -9.12
N SER A 123 -5.62 16.84 -10.30
CA SER A 123 -6.07 18.24 -10.42
C SER A 123 -7.53 18.45 -9.96
N GLU A 124 -8.31 17.37 -9.86
CA GLU A 124 -9.72 17.37 -9.43
C GLU A 124 -9.89 16.88 -7.98
N ASN A 125 -8.79 16.68 -7.24
CA ASN A 125 -8.82 16.40 -5.82
C ASN A 125 -9.45 17.55 -5.04
N VAL A 126 -10.17 17.25 -3.97
CA VAL A 126 -10.98 18.22 -3.23
C VAL A 126 -10.36 18.59 -1.89
N GLU A 127 -10.07 19.87 -1.70
CA GLU A 127 -9.61 20.37 -0.40
C GLU A 127 -10.72 20.23 0.66
N LEU A 128 -10.39 19.57 1.78
CA LEU A 128 -11.32 19.36 2.88
C LEU A 128 -11.15 20.42 3.96
N GLU A 129 -9.95 20.58 4.48
CA GLU A 129 -9.70 21.44 5.65
C GLU A 129 -8.24 21.95 5.67
N ARG A 130 -8.05 23.14 6.22
CA ARG A 130 -6.74 23.75 6.49
C ARG A 130 -6.46 23.84 7.97
N PHE A 131 -5.22 23.58 8.35
CA PHE A 131 -4.75 23.59 9.72
C PHE A 131 -3.55 24.52 9.85
N GLY A 132 -3.73 25.63 10.57
CA GLY A 132 -2.75 26.69 10.72
C GLY A 132 -2.74 27.67 9.55
N GLU A 133 -2.33 28.90 9.85
CA GLU A 133 -2.28 29.99 8.88
C GLU A 133 -1.00 29.92 8.03
N PRO A 134 -1.11 29.90 6.70
CA PRO A 134 0.05 29.96 5.83
C PRO A 134 0.71 31.35 5.91
N VAL A 135 2.00 31.38 6.23
CA VAL A 135 2.77 32.62 6.34
C VAL A 135 3.77 32.69 5.18
N VAL A 136 3.92 33.86 4.58
CA VAL A 136 4.99 34.18 3.65
C VAL A 136 5.85 35.26 4.30
N PRO A 137 7.14 35.00 4.60
CA PRO A 137 8.01 36.01 5.21
C PRO A 137 8.30 37.14 4.22
N ASP A 138 8.79 38.26 4.75
CA ASP A 138 9.17 39.46 3.97
C ASP A 138 10.56 39.38 3.33
N PHE A 139 11.23 38.23 3.46
CA PHE A 139 12.51 37.93 2.83
C PHE A 139 12.39 36.76 1.82
N GLU A 140 13.32 36.68 0.89
CA GLU A 140 13.38 35.61 -0.10
C GLU A 140 13.82 34.30 0.54
N ILE A 141 13.06 33.23 0.28
CA ILE A 141 13.40 31.88 0.72
C ILE A 141 14.15 31.17 -0.44
N PRO A 142 15.42 30.81 -0.24
CA PRO A 142 16.19 30.06 -1.24
C PRO A 142 15.57 28.67 -1.51
N TYR A 143 16.02 28.03 -2.58
CA TYR A 143 15.65 26.64 -2.84
C TYR A 143 16.19 25.74 -1.72
N HIS A 144 15.46 24.67 -1.39
CA HIS A 144 15.79 23.84 -0.21
C HIS A 144 17.21 23.27 -0.22
N THR A 145 17.76 22.95 -1.39
CA THR A 145 19.15 22.51 -1.48
C THR A 145 20.14 23.63 -1.18
N GLU A 146 19.85 24.85 -1.59
CA GLU A 146 20.69 26.03 -1.28
C GLU A 146 20.69 26.31 0.22
N ILE A 147 19.51 26.14 0.89
CA ILE A 147 19.44 26.21 2.35
C ILE A 147 20.33 25.13 2.98
N MET A 148 20.21 23.88 2.53
CA MET A 148 21.00 22.76 3.06
C MET A 148 22.50 22.94 2.80
N GLU A 149 22.88 23.46 1.63
CA GLU A 149 24.27 23.77 1.25
C GLU A 149 24.89 24.86 2.15
N ALA A 150 24.10 25.87 2.54
CA ALA A 150 24.55 26.91 3.46
C ALA A 150 24.98 26.34 4.83
N PHE A 151 24.43 25.21 5.23
CA PHE A 151 24.82 24.46 6.45
C PHE A 151 25.91 23.40 6.19
N ASN A 152 26.44 23.28 4.96
CA ASN A 152 27.23 22.13 4.50
C ASN A 152 26.51 20.79 4.77
N GLY A 153 25.19 20.79 4.62
CA GLY A 153 24.28 19.71 5.06
C GLY A 153 23.87 18.74 3.97
N ILE A 154 24.27 18.96 2.72
CA ILE A 154 23.96 18.08 1.59
C ILE A 154 25.13 18.02 0.60
N ASP A 155 25.36 16.83 0.01
CA ASP A 155 26.33 16.63 -1.07
C ASP A 155 25.72 15.75 -2.17
N LEU A 156 25.17 16.40 -3.18
CA LEU A 156 24.56 15.75 -4.34
C LEU A 156 25.61 15.28 -5.36
N ASP A 157 26.75 15.96 -5.45
CA ASP A 157 27.81 15.62 -6.41
C ASP A 157 28.52 14.31 -6.06
N SER A 158 28.81 14.09 -4.79
CA SER A 158 29.36 12.82 -4.34
C SER A 158 28.34 11.70 -4.45
N ALA A 159 27.06 11.95 -4.14
CA ALA A 159 26.00 10.97 -4.30
C ALA A 159 25.86 10.53 -5.76
N ARG A 160 25.93 11.48 -6.72
CA ARG A 160 25.91 11.19 -8.16
C ARG A 160 27.04 10.27 -8.60
N LYS A 161 28.23 10.45 -8.05
CA LYS A 161 29.40 9.59 -8.36
C LYS A 161 29.23 8.18 -7.82
N VAL A 162 28.58 8.02 -6.66
CA VAL A 162 28.43 6.73 -5.96
C VAL A 162 27.23 5.94 -6.45
N ALA A 163 26.07 6.59 -6.62
CA ALA A 163 24.79 5.91 -6.85
C ALA A 163 23.99 6.46 -8.06
N GLY A 164 24.42 7.58 -8.65
CA GLY A 164 23.69 8.23 -9.72
C GLY A 164 22.80 9.36 -9.23
N ASN A 165 21.91 9.85 -10.10
CA ASN A 165 20.94 10.88 -9.76
C ASN A 165 19.83 10.30 -8.85
N GLY A 166 19.20 11.16 -8.06
CA GLY A 166 18.11 10.76 -7.17
C GLY A 166 18.59 10.12 -5.86
N PHE A 167 19.85 10.38 -5.48
CA PHE A 167 20.43 10.05 -4.19
C PHE A 167 21.11 11.29 -3.58
N ASP A 168 21.30 11.29 -2.28
CA ASP A 168 21.96 12.36 -1.54
C ASP A 168 22.86 11.83 -0.44
N TYR A 169 23.79 12.68 0.02
CA TYR A 169 24.40 12.59 1.33
C TYR A 169 23.87 13.74 2.18
N LEU A 170 23.21 13.44 3.27
CA LEU A 170 22.89 14.42 4.30
C LEU A 170 24.02 14.46 5.32
N MET A 171 24.39 15.66 5.78
CA MET A 171 25.54 15.84 6.67
C MET A 171 25.24 16.83 7.79
N GLY A 172 26.05 16.78 8.85
CA GLY A 172 26.03 17.75 9.94
C GLY A 172 24.66 17.94 10.59
N ASP A 173 24.26 19.18 10.77
CA ASP A 173 23.02 19.52 11.46
C ASP A 173 21.78 19.17 10.63
N ILE A 174 21.87 19.12 9.30
CA ILE A 174 20.76 18.67 8.44
C ILE A 174 20.52 17.17 8.61
N ALA A 175 21.57 16.33 8.62
CA ALA A 175 21.45 14.91 8.91
C ALA A 175 20.93 14.65 10.32
N ARG A 176 21.35 15.46 11.29
CA ARG A 176 20.82 15.41 12.66
C ARG A 176 19.35 15.77 12.71
N LEU A 177 18.93 16.83 12.00
CA LEU A 177 17.51 17.22 11.90
C LEU A 177 16.68 16.11 11.29
N HIS A 178 17.14 15.48 10.21
CA HIS A 178 16.50 14.31 9.61
C HIS A 178 16.25 13.21 10.65
N SER A 179 17.29 12.82 11.39
CA SER A 179 17.17 11.80 12.43
C SER A 179 16.29 12.23 13.60
N ALA A 180 16.30 13.51 13.96
CA ALA A 180 15.46 14.09 15.01
C ALA A 180 13.98 14.01 14.66
N VAL A 181 13.61 14.33 13.42
CA VAL A 181 12.23 14.24 12.91
C VAL A 181 11.72 12.80 12.97
N ILE A 182 12.52 11.82 12.52
CA ILE A 182 12.16 10.39 12.61
C ILE A 182 11.99 9.94 14.07
N SER A 183 12.91 10.31 14.93
CA SER A 183 12.87 9.92 16.35
C SER A 183 11.65 10.51 17.06
N TYR A 184 11.37 11.78 16.80
CA TYR A 184 10.16 12.43 17.30
C TYR A 184 8.89 11.78 16.79
N ALA A 185 8.79 11.51 15.48
CA ALA A 185 7.63 10.87 14.88
C ALA A 185 7.37 9.46 15.44
N ARG A 186 8.43 8.68 15.69
CA ARG A 186 8.33 7.38 16.36
C ARG A 186 7.74 7.52 17.76
N ASP A 187 8.30 8.40 18.60
CA ASP A 187 7.86 8.57 19.97
C ASP A 187 6.45 9.16 20.03
N PHE A 188 6.11 10.05 19.11
CA PHE A 188 4.77 10.60 18.93
C PHE A 188 3.72 9.50 18.68
N MET A 189 4.02 8.51 17.84
CA MET A 189 3.12 7.40 17.56
C MET A 189 3.04 6.38 18.69
N ILE A 190 4.17 6.10 19.38
CA ILE A 190 4.19 5.25 20.58
C ILE A 190 3.28 5.86 21.66
N ASN A 191 3.37 7.17 21.88
CA ASN A 191 2.55 7.90 22.86
C ASN A 191 1.05 7.90 22.49
N ARG A 192 0.70 7.63 21.23
CA ARG A 192 -0.67 7.45 20.74
C ARG A 192 -1.14 5.99 20.74
N GLY A 193 -0.39 5.11 21.37
CA GLY A 193 -0.76 3.70 21.57
C GLY A 193 -0.42 2.77 20.39
N PHE A 194 0.38 3.22 19.42
CA PHE A 194 0.86 2.37 18.35
C PHE A 194 2.05 1.53 18.81
N THR A 195 2.05 0.24 18.47
CA THR A 195 3.18 -0.63 18.73
C THR A 195 4.29 -0.37 17.70
N TYR A 196 5.47 0.04 18.17
CA TYR A 196 6.61 0.24 17.30
C TYR A 196 7.24 -1.10 16.89
N CYS A 197 7.52 -1.26 15.60
CA CYS A 197 8.19 -2.43 15.07
C CYS A 197 9.22 -2.05 14.00
N ILE A 198 10.26 -2.89 13.85
CA ILE A 198 11.22 -2.81 12.76
C ILE A 198 11.00 -4.04 11.89
N PRO A 199 10.40 -3.88 10.71
CA PRO A 199 10.06 -4.99 9.82
C PRO A 199 11.24 -5.40 8.94
N PRO A 200 11.19 -6.54 8.25
CA PRO A 200 12.09 -6.85 7.14
C PRO A 200 12.02 -5.79 6.03
N PHE A 201 13.17 -5.39 5.49
CA PHE A 201 13.24 -4.39 4.41
C PHE A 201 13.26 -5.02 3.01
N MET A 202 13.19 -6.34 2.95
CA MET A 202 13.03 -7.14 1.74
C MET A 202 11.85 -8.09 1.93
N ILE A 203 11.02 -8.23 0.89
CA ILE A 203 9.81 -9.05 0.92
C ILE A 203 9.72 -9.93 -0.33
N ARG A 204 9.02 -11.05 -0.22
CA ARG A 204 8.80 -11.98 -1.33
C ARG A 204 7.71 -11.50 -2.28
N SER A 205 7.71 -12.03 -3.50
CA SER A 205 6.74 -11.71 -4.55
C SER A 205 5.27 -11.89 -4.13
N ASN A 206 4.98 -12.91 -3.32
CA ASN A 206 3.62 -13.16 -2.83
C ASN A 206 3.12 -12.07 -1.86
N VAL A 207 4.03 -11.42 -1.12
CA VAL A 207 3.69 -10.24 -0.30
C VAL A 207 3.52 -9.01 -1.19
N VAL A 208 4.46 -8.78 -2.13
CA VAL A 208 4.38 -7.65 -3.08
C VAL A 208 3.03 -7.63 -3.81
N THR A 209 2.66 -8.75 -4.43
CA THR A 209 1.39 -8.87 -5.16
C THR A 209 0.16 -8.83 -4.25
N GLY A 210 0.34 -9.02 -2.96
CA GLY A 210 -0.72 -8.87 -1.96
C GLY A 210 -1.02 -7.43 -1.58
N VAL A 211 0.00 -6.56 -1.58
CA VAL A 211 -0.11 -5.20 -1.04
C VAL A 211 -0.24 -4.11 -2.10
N MET A 212 0.07 -4.37 -3.37
CA MET A 212 -0.02 -3.39 -4.46
C MET A 212 -0.53 -4.00 -5.77
N SER A 213 -0.85 -3.14 -6.73
CA SER A 213 -1.18 -3.55 -8.09
C SER A 213 0.06 -3.94 -8.90
N PHE A 214 -0.13 -4.65 -10.01
CA PHE A 214 0.99 -5.00 -10.91
C PHE A 214 1.65 -3.77 -11.54
N ALA A 215 0.87 -2.73 -11.85
CA ALA A 215 1.39 -1.49 -12.40
C ALA A 215 2.29 -0.76 -11.40
N GLU A 216 1.85 -0.64 -10.14
CA GLU A 216 2.65 -0.06 -9.06
C GLU A 216 3.93 -0.87 -8.81
N MET A 217 3.84 -2.21 -8.84
CA MET A 217 5.00 -3.08 -8.66
C MET A 217 6.07 -2.81 -9.73
N ASP A 218 5.72 -2.72 -11.00
CA ASP A 218 6.68 -2.44 -12.08
C ASP A 218 7.28 -1.04 -11.99
N ALA A 219 6.47 -0.04 -11.66
CA ALA A 219 6.90 1.35 -11.53
C ALA A 219 7.80 1.61 -10.33
N MET A 220 7.58 0.89 -9.23
CA MET A 220 8.16 1.20 -7.92
C MET A 220 9.28 0.24 -7.48
N MET A 221 9.10 -1.09 -7.63
CA MET A 221 9.87 -2.06 -6.86
C MET A 221 11.22 -2.43 -7.48
N TYR A 222 12.29 -2.39 -6.67
CA TYR A 222 13.57 -3.02 -7.00
C TYR A 222 13.53 -4.51 -6.64
N LYS A 223 13.90 -5.36 -7.60
CA LYS A 223 14.04 -6.81 -7.40
C LYS A 223 15.50 -7.18 -7.22
N ILE A 224 15.78 -8.10 -6.30
CA ILE A 224 17.10 -8.70 -6.14
C ILE A 224 17.28 -9.78 -7.23
N GLU A 225 18.37 -9.66 -7.97
CA GLU A 225 18.67 -10.61 -9.04
C GLU A 225 18.99 -12.02 -8.47
N GLY A 226 18.39 -13.03 -9.07
CA GLY A 226 18.59 -14.42 -8.66
C GLY A 226 17.77 -14.86 -7.44
N GLU A 227 17.01 -13.96 -6.80
CA GLU A 227 16.22 -14.28 -5.60
C GLU A 227 14.77 -13.85 -5.75
N ASP A 228 13.87 -14.49 -4.97
CA ASP A 228 12.48 -14.03 -4.80
C ASP A 228 12.40 -13.00 -3.68
N LEU A 229 13.14 -11.91 -3.84
CA LEU A 229 13.17 -10.79 -2.90
C LEU A 229 13.08 -9.45 -3.63
N TYR A 230 12.39 -8.51 -2.99
CA TYR A 230 12.18 -7.15 -3.45
C TYR A 230 12.46 -6.19 -2.30
N LEU A 231 13.16 -5.08 -2.58
CA LEU A 231 13.31 -3.99 -1.60
C LEU A 231 11.96 -3.30 -1.41
N ILE A 232 11.61 -3.00 -0.16
CA ILE A 232 10.34 -2.33 0.14
C ILE A 232 10.33 -0.87 -0.32
N GLY A 233 9.21 -0.42 -0.87
CA GLY A 233 8.95 1.00 -1.18
C GLY A 233 8.34 1.76 -0.01
N THR A 234 7.91 1.04 1.03
CA THR A 234 7.34 1.53 2.29
C THR A 234 7.29 0.36 3.29
N SER A 235 7.40 0.64 4.57
CA SER A 235 7.26 -0.39 5.61
C SER A 235 5.83 -0.97 5.69
N GLU A 236 4.82 -0.27 5.17
CA GLU A 236 3.47 -0.83 5.00
C GLU A 236 3.50 -2.22 4.39
N HIS A 237 4.26 -2.40 3.30
CA HIS A 237 4.34 -3.68 2.59
C HIS A 237 4.72 -4.83 3.51
N SER A 238 5.75 -4.62 4.30
CA SER A 238 6.26 -5.62 5.24
C SER A 238 5.37 -5.80 6.45
N MET A 239 4.81 -4.69 6.98
CA MET A 239 3.93 -4.73 8.14
C MET A 239 2.61 -5.42 7.86
N ILE A 240 2.00 -5.16 6.71
CA ILE A 240 0.79 -5.89 6.28
C ILE A 240 1.14 -7.34 5.95
N GLY A 241 2.29 -7.57 5.30
CA GLY A 241 2.82 -8.91 5.01
C GLY A 241 3.04 -9.78 6.25
N LYS A 242 3.24 -9.17 7.43
CA LYS A 242 3.32 -9.87 8.73
C LYS A 242 2.10 -10.78 8.99
N PHE A 243 0.95 -10.39 8.48
CA PHE A 243 -0.32 -11.09 8.71
C PHE A 243 -0.68 -12.09 7.59
N ILE A 244 0.21 -12.37 6.64
CA ILE A 244 -0.06 -13.31 5.54
C ILE A 244 -0.54 -14.67 6.06
N ASN A 245 -1.67 -15.18 5.52
CA ASN A 245 -2.31 -16.44 5.93
C ASN A 245 -2.61 -16.56 7.43
N THR A 246 -2.83 -15.43 8.09
CA THR A 246 -3.15 -15.39 9.53
C THR A 246 -4.66 -15.33 9.73
N GLN A 247 -5.14 -16.07 10.73
CA GLN A 247 -6.49 -15.93 11.25
C GLN A 247 -6.43 -15.30 12.64
N LEU A 248 -6.86 -14.02 12.70
CA LEU A 248 -6.98 -13.25 13.94
C LEU A 248 -8.32 -13.55 14.64
N THR A 249 -8.39 -13.28 15.92
CA THR A 249 -9.66 -13.18 16.65
C THR A 249 -10.14 -11.73 16.73
N GLU A 250 -11.40 -11.51 17.06
CA GLU A 250 -11.93 -10.14 17.22
C GLU A 250 -11.28 -9.41 18.41
N GLU A 251 -10.82 -10.15 19.44
CA GLU A 251 -10.14 -9.59 20.61
C GLU A 251 -8.70 -9.12 20.30
N GLU A 252 -8.10 -9.64 19.23
CA GLU A 252 -6.77 -9.19 18.76
C GLU A 252 -6.84 -7.92 17.92
N LEU A 253 -8.04 -7.46 17.56
CA LEU A 253 -8.25 -6.25 16.78
C LEU A 253 -8.62 -5.03 17.66
N PRO A 254 -8.26 -3.82 17.28
CA PRO A 254 -7.41 -3.49 16.13
C PRO A 254 -5.91 -3.76 16.37
N GLN A 255 -5.19 -4.15 15.32
CA GLN A 255 -3.72 -4.13 15.33
C GLN A 255 -3.25 -2.74 14.87
N THR A 256 -2.58 -2.00 15.72
CA THR A 256 -2.07 -0.65 15.44
C THR A 256 -0.55 -0.67 15.51
N LEU A 257 0.11 -0.59 14.36
CA LEU A 257 1.56 -0.68 14.26
C LEU A 257 2.14 0.60 13.64
N THR A 258 3.30 1.02 14.14
CA THR A 258 4.10 2.07 13.51
C THR A 258 5.52 1.56 13.30
N SER A 259 6.14 1.96 12.21
CA SER A 259 7.48 1.50 11.90
C SER A 259 8.31 2.53 11.15
N TYR A 260 9.59 2.52 11.45
CA TYR A 260 10.62 3.16 10.65
C TYR A 260 11.18 2.18 9.63
N SER A 261 11.42 2.65 8.41
CA SER A 261 12.20 1.91 7.43
C SER A 261 12.89 2.81 6.41
N PRO A 262 14.01 2.35 5.81
CA PRO A 262 14.38 2.82 4.49
C PRO A 262 13.29 2.42 3.47
N CYS A 263 13.15 3.22 2.42
CA CYS A 263 12.23 3.00 1.32
C CYS A 263 13.00 3.13 0.02
N PHE A 264 12.75 2.23 -0.92
CA PHE A 264 13.44 2.17 -2.21
C PHE A 264 12.42 2.22 -3.33
N ARG A 265 12.51 3.23 -4.21
CA ARG A 265 11.57 3.40 -5.32
C ARG A 265 12.30 3.70 -6.61
N LYS A 266 11.92 3.00 -7.69
CA LYS A 266 12.43 3.26 -9.04
C LYS A 266 12.00 4.60 -9.61
N GLU A 267 10.87 5.14 -9.14
CA GLU A 267 10.28 6.42 -9.62
C GLU A 267 10.14 6.48 -11.15
N LYS A 268 9.81 5.36 -11.80
CA LYS A 268 9.60 5.31 -13.25
C LYS A 268 8.42 6.19 -13.66
N GLY A 269 8.65 7.04 -14.67
CA GLY A 269 7.62 7.91 -15.26
C GLY A 269 7.36 9.19 -14.48
N ALA A 270 8.09 9.44 -13.41
CA ALA A 270 8.05 10.73 -12.73
C ALA A 270 8.85 11.77 -13.54
N HIS A 271 8.17 12.82 -14.01
CA HIS A 271 8.78 13.93 -14.74
C HIS A 271 8.26 15.26 -14.19
N GLY A 272 9.15 16.24 -13.97
CA GLY A 272 8.76 17.60 -13.56
C GLY A 272 9.88 18.43 -12.93
N ILE A 273 9.59 19.71 -12.69
CA ILE A 273 10.52 20.69 -12.08
C ILE A 273 10.91 20.30 -10.65
N GLU A 274 10.10 19.48 -9.98
CA GLU A 274 10.31 19.04 -8.61
C GLU A 274 11.29 17.87 -8.47
N GLU A 275 11.89 17.40 -9.57
CA GLU A 275 12.94 16.36 -9.58
C GLU A 275 14.29 16.84 -9.03
N ARG A 276 14.47 18.15 -8.82
CA ARG A 276 15.69 18.68 -8.24
C ARG A 276 15.69 18.52 -6.72
N GLY A 277 16.87 18.23 -6.16
CA GLY A 277 17.08 18.13 -4.73
C GLY A 277 16.55 16.84 -4.14
N VAL A 278 15.85 16.94 -3.01
CA VAL A 278 15.40 15.79 -2.23
C VAL A 278 13.90 15.49 -2.31
N TYR A 279 13.16 16.20 -3.17
CA TYR A 279 11.71 16.05 -3.25
C TYR A 279 11.30 14.65 -3.74
N ARG A 280 12.01 14.11 -4.75
CA ARG A 280 11.78 12.79 -5.32
C ARG A 280 13.10 12.07 -5.51
N ILE A 281 13.35 11.08 -4.70
CA ILE A 281 14.62 10.33 -4.62
C ILE A 281 14.36 8.83 -4.56
N HIS A 282 15.35 8.03 -4.97
CA HIS A 282 15.26 6.57 -5.07
C HIS A 282 15.37 5.86 -3.72
N GLN A 283 16.04 6.49 -2.76
CA GLN A 283 16.23 5.97 -1.40
C GLN A 283 15.91 7.06 -0.40
N PHE A 284 14.98 6.80 0.50
CA PHE A 284 14.62 7.70 1.58
C PHE A 284 14.18 6.90 2.81
N GLU A 285 13.96 7.58 3.91
CA GLU A 285 13.47 6.98 5.14
C GLU A 285 12.04 7.45 5.42
N LYS A 286 11.28 6.63 6.12
CA LYS A 286 9.90 6.94 6.45
C LYS A 286 9.49 6.31 7.78
N GLN A 287 8.76 7.07 8.60
CA GLN A 287 7.94 6.53 9.68
C GLN A 287 6.53 6.35 9.15
N GLU A 288 6.00 5.14 9.25
CA GLU A 288 4.70 4.72 8.75
C GLU A 288 3.80 4.28 9.90
N MET A 289 2.49 4.32 9.68
CA MET A 289 1.50 3.71 10.55
C MET A 289 0.55 2.84 9.74
N ILE A 290 0.19 1.68 10.28
CA ILE A 290 -0.83 0.79 9.72
C ILE A 290 -1.85 0.40 10.76
N VAL A 291 -3.05 0.09 10.30
CA VAL A 291 -4.11 -0.50 11.11
C VAL A 291 -4.68 -1.72 10.38
N VAL A 292 -4.85 -2.80 11.14
CA VAL A 292 -5.66 -3.96 10.74
C VAL A 292 -6.84 -4.00 11.68
N CYS A 293 -8.06 -3.87 11.18
CA CYS A 293 -9.25 -3.70 12.01
C CYS A 293 -10.48 -4.42 11.44
N LYS A 294 -11.58 -4.35 12.17
CA LYS A 294 -12.90 -4.79 11.71
C LYS A 294 -13.41 -3.84 10.60
N PRO A 295 -14.24 -4.36 9.66
CA PRO A 295 -14.80 -3.54 8.59
C PRO A 295 -15.55 -2.29 9.09
N GLU A 296 -16.35 -2.43 10.13
CA GLU A 296 -17.15 -1.35 10.72
C GLU A 296 -16.34 -0.24 11.39
N GLU A 297 -15.08 -0.52 11.77
CA GLU A 297 -14.18 0.43 12.42
C GLU A 297 -13.30 1.19 11.43
N SER A 298 -13.26 0.76 10.15
CA SER A 298 -12.22 1.22 9.22
C SER A 298 -12.31 2.70 8.89
N MET A 299 -13.50 3.30 8.82
CA MET A 299 -13.65 4.73 8.56
C MET A 299 -13.24 5.59 9.77
N GLU A 300 -13.50 5.13 10.99
CA GLU A 300 -13.04 5.81 12.20
C GLU A 300 -11.49 5.79 12.27
N TRP A 301 -10.88 4.65 11.95
CA TRP A 301 -9.42 4.54 11.88
C TRP A 301 -8.82 5.40 10.76
N TYR A 302 -9.48 5.47 9.61
CA TYR A 302 -9.07 6.35 8.52
C TYR A 302 -8.95 7.81 8.96
N GLU A 303 -9.94 8.32 9.68
CA GLU A 303 -9.91 9.67 10.22
C GLU A 303 -8.81 9.86 11.27
N LYS A 304 -8.64 8.91 12.18
CA LYS A 304 -7.57 8.96 13.19
C LYS A 304 -6.17 8.98 12.56
N LEU A 305 -5.98 8.22 11.47
CA LEU A 305 -4.67 8.11 10.83
C LEU A 305 -4.23 9.42 10.18
N TRP A 306 -5.08 10.05 9.36
CA TRP A 306 -4.66 11.31 8.73
C TRP A 306 -4.53 12.46 9.75
N LYS A 307 -5.35 12.47 10.80
CA LYS A 307 -5.23 13.43 11.91
C LYS A 307 -3.89 13.31 12.62
N ASN A 308 -3.34 12.11 12.77
CA ASN A 308 -2.01 11.92 13.36
C ASN A 308 -0.92 12.65 12.57
N THR A 309 -0.96 12.62 11.25
CA THR A 309 0.00 13.36 10.41
C THR A 309 -0.21 14.85 10.50
N VAL A 310 -1.45 15.33 10.45
CA VAL A 310 -1.79 16.74 10.65
C VAL A 310 -1.24 17.23 11.99
N ASP A 311 -1.51 16.52 13.08
CA ASP A 311 -1.07 16.89 14.42
C ASP A 311 0.46 16.91 14.55
N LEU A 312 1.15 15.94 13.92
CA LEU A 312 2.61 15.92 13.91
C LEU A 312 3.18 17.17 13.25
N PHE A 313 2.73 17.52 12.05
CA PHE A 313 3.18 18.71 11.33
C PHE A 313 2.82 20.00 12.07
N ARG A 314 1.62 20.08 12.64
CA ARG A 314 1.19 21.22 13.43
C ARG A 314 2.00 21.41 14.72
N SER A 315 2.44 20.32 15.34
CA SER A 315 3.33 20.39 16.51
C SER A 315 4.71 20.98 16.20
N MET A 316 5.09 21.01 14.92
CA MET A 316 6.32 21.62 14.41
C MET A 316 6.08 23.00 13.76
N ASP A 317 4.93 23.62 14.02
CA ASP A 317 4.51 24.92 13.50
C ASP A 317 4.34 24.98 11.96
N ILE A 318 4.20 23.84 11.29
CA ILE A 318 4.04 23.76 9.82
C ILE A 318 2.55 23.77 9.47
N PRO A 319 2.05 24.76 8.69
CA PRO A 319 0.68 24.74 8.19
C PRO A 319 0.48 23.59 7.18
N VAL A 320 -0.65 22.91 7.31
CA VAL A 320 -1.04 21.81 6.42
C VAL A 320 -2.49 21.93 5.96
N ARG A 321 -2.82 21.25 4.88
CA ARG A 321 -4.21 21.01 4.47
C ARG A 321 -4.43 19.54 4.18
N THR A 322 -5.68 19.11 4.13
CA THR A 322 -6.10 17.79 3.68
C THR A 322 -6.79 17.88 2.34
N LEU A 323 -6.47 16.94 1.44
CA LEU A 323 -6.95 16.90 0.08
C LEU A 323 -7.53 15.51 -0.21
N GLU A 324 -8.85 15.41 -0.38
CA GLU A 324 -9.52 14.15 -0.73
C GLU A 324 -9.18 13.76 -2.17
N CYS A 325 -8.61 12.57 -2.35
CA CYS A 325 -8.31 12.05 -3.67
C CYS A 325 -9.59 11.69 -4.43
N CYS A 326 -9.72 12.16 -5.66
CA CYS A 326 -10.82 11.80 -6.54
C CYS A 326 -10.67 10.38 -7.11
N SER A 327 -11.72 9.87 -7.71
CA SER A 327 -11.81 8.48 -8.18
C SER A 327 -10.74 8.08 -9.18
N GLY A 328 -10.32 8.98 -10.08
CA GLY A 328 -9.29 8.72 -11.09
C GLY A 328 -7.87 8.75 -10.55
N ASP A 329 -7.65 9.45 -9.42
CA ASP A 329 -6.36 9.50 -8.73
C ASP A 329 -6.14 8.33 -7.75
N LEU A 330 -7.23 7.65 -7.34
CA LEU A 330 -7.13 6.51 -6.44
C LEU A 330 -6.46 5.30 -7.09
N ALA A 331 -5.39 4.78 -6.47
CA ALA A 331 -4.82 3.48 -6.84
C ALA A 331 -5.85 2.35 -6.74
N ASP A 332 -5.65 1.25 -7.49
CA ASP A 332 -6.66 0.20 -7.68
C ASP A 332 -7.12 -0.51 -6.41
N LEU A 333 -6.28 -0.59 -5.39
CA LEU A 333 -6.64 -1.26 -4.13
C LEU A 333 -7.37 -0.34 -3.15
N LYS A 334 -7.30 0.98 -3.34
CA LYS A 334 -7.84 1.96 -2.39
C LYS A 334 -9.36 2.08 -2.50
N VAL A 335 -10.02 2.10 -1.35
CA VAL A 335 -11.44 2.46 -1.20
C VAL A 335 -11.61 3.97 -1.09
N LYS A 336 -10.71 4.60 -0.36
CA LYS A 336 -10.68 6.04 -0.09
C LYS A 336 -9.26 6.47 0.26
N SER A 337 -8.87 7.69 -0.10
CA SER A 337 -7.58 8.27 0.24
C SER A 337 -7.68 9.76 0.48
N VAL A 338 -6.89 10.26 1.42
CA VAL A 338 -6.70 11.69 1.67
C VAL A 338 -5.21 11.98 1.77
N ASP A 339 -4.77 12.98 1.03
CA ASP A 339 -3.40 13.46 1.13
C ASP A 339 -3.33 14.58 2.18
N VAL A 340 -2.23 14.57 2.93
CA VAL A 340 -1.84 15.69 3.78
C VAL A 340 -0.76 16.46 3.03
N GLU A 341 -1.02 17.74 2.84
CA GLU A 341 -0.11 18.64 2.14
C GLU A 341 0.41 19.72 3.08
N ALA A 342 1.71 20.02 3.03
CA ALA A 342 2.35 21.07 3.81
C ALA A 342 2.49 22.35 2.99
N TRP A 343 2.42 23.48 3.68
CA TRP A 343 2.63 24.80 3.07
C TRP A 343 4.08 25.03 2.69
N SER A 344 4.32 25.47 1.46
CA SER A 344 5.60 26.01 0.99
C SER A 344 5.51 27.52 0.87
N PRO A 345 6.09 28.29 1.79
CA PRO A 345 6.12 29.76 1.69
C PRO A 345 6.91 30.24 0.47
N ARG A 346 7.92 29.49 0.02
CA ARG A 346 8.70 29.79 -1.18
C ARG A 346 7.84 29.69 -2.45
N GLN A 347 7.07 28.60 -2.58
CA GLN A 347 6.22 28.38 -3.76
C GLN A 347 4.85 29.01 -3.63
N LYS A 348 4.46 29.45 -2.43
CA LYS A 348 3.11 29.97 -2.08
C LYS A 348 2.01 28.97 -2.44
N LYS A 349 2.29 27.69 -2.25
CA LYS A 349 1.37 26.58 -2.49
C LYS A 349 1.59 25.45 -1.47
N TYR A 350 0.64 24.56 -1.38
CA TYR A 350 0.77 23.30 -0.63
C TYR A 350 1.36 22.22 -1.53
N PHE A 351 2.03 21.22 -0.91
CA PHE A 351 2.55 20.04 -1.59
C PHE A 351 2.42 18.82 -0.69
N GLU A 352 2.23 17.65 -1.27
CA GLU A 352 2.00 16.39 -0.58
C GLU A 352 3.19 15.99 0.30
N VAL A 353 2.90 15.69 1.57
CA VAL A 353 3.87 15.18 2.57
C VAL A 353 3.46 13.84 3.17
N GLY A 354 2.24 13.39 2.93
CA GLY A 354 1.74 12.09 3.35
C GLY A 354 0.43 11.76 2.67
N SER A 355 0.13 10.47 2.55
CA SER A 355 -1.11 9.97 1.97
C SER A 355 -1.68 8.88 2.86
N CYS A 356 -2.89 9.10 3.34
CA CYS A 356 -3.67 8.15 4.14
C CYS A 356 -4.59 7.34 3.24
N SER A 357 -4.58 6.02 3.40
CA SER A 357 -5.35 5.13 2.54
C SER A 357 -6.16 4.12 3.36
N ASN A 358 -7.44 3.98 3.00
CA ASN A 358 -8.27 2.85 3.38
C ASN A 358 -8.34 1.88 2.19
N LEU A 359 -7.86 0.64 2.39
CA LEU A 359 -7.83 -0.40 1.35
C LEU A 359 -9.03 -1.36 1.48
N GLY A 360 -9.88 -1.17 2.49
CA GLY A 360 -10.93 -2.13 2.80
C GLY A 360 -10.33 -3.53 3.00
N ASP A 361 -10.95 -4.55 2.42
CA ASP A 361 -10.49 -5.93 2.50
C ASP A 361 -9.58 -6.37 1.34
N ALA A 362 -9.18 -5.45 0.45
CA ALA A 362 -8.46 -5.79 -0.78
C ALA A 362 -7.13 -6.51 -0.53
N GLN A 363 -6.30 -5.98 0.37
CA GLN A 363 -5.03 -6.61 0.76
C GLN A 363 -5.27 -7.89 1.57
N ALA A 364 -6.22 -7.86 2.49
CA ALA A 364 -6.55 -9.01 3.32
C ALA A 364 -7.01 -10.22 2.49
N ARG A 365 -7.80 -10.01 1.44
CA ARG A 365 -8.19 -11.09 0.51
C ARG A 365 -7.01 -11.65 -0.27
N ARG A 366 -6.08 -10.80 -0.70
CA ARG A 366 -4.89 -11.24 -1.43
C ARG A 366 -3.91 -12.02 -0.54
N LEU A 367 -3.76 -11.59 0.70
CA LEU A 367 -2.82 -12.13 1.68
C LEU A 367 -3.42 -13.20 2.60
N GLY A 368 -4.74 -13.46 2.53
CA GLY A 368 -5.40 -14.43 3.40
C GLY A 368 -5.51 -13.99 4.86
N ILE A 369 -5.66 -12.68 5.12
CA ILE A 369 -5.80 -12.14 6.49
C ILE A 369 -7.26 -12.23 6.91
N ARG A 370 -7.59 -13.21 7.73
CA ARG A 370 -8.96 -13.51 8.16
C ARG A 370 -9.17 -13.20 9.64
N VAL A 371 -10.41 -12.94 9.99
CA VAL A 371 -10.86 -12.76 11.36
C VAL A 371 -11.90 -13.81 11.67
N LYS A 372 -11.76 -14.46 12.83
CA LYS A 372 -12.75 -15.37 13.37
C LYS A 372 -13.80 -14.56 14.13
N GLY A 373 -14.92 -14.26 13.48
CA GLY A 373 -16.05 -13.56 14.08
C GLY A 373 -17.08 -14.52 14.68
N LYS A 374 -18.03 -13.95 15.42
CA LYS A 374 -19.13 -14.69 16.05
C LYS A 374 -20.06 -15.35 15.03
N ASP A 375 -20.33 -14.65 13.92
CA ASP A 375 -21.23 -15.08 12.86
C ASP A 375 -20.50 -15.74 11.68
N GLY A 376 -19.21 -16.05 11.83
CA GLY A 376 -18.38 -16.67 10.81
C GLY A 376 -17.09 -15.89 10.52
N ASN A 377 -16.26 -16.46 9.65
CA ASN A 377 -15.01 -15.83 9.28
C ASN A 377 -15.23 -14.72 8.23
N TYR A 378 -14.50 -13.62 8.38
CA TYR A 378 -14.47 -12.51 7.42
C TYR A 378 -13.04 -12.04 7.17
N PHE A 379 -12.84 -11.15 6.19
CA PHE A 379 -11.54 -10.53 5.93
C PHE A 379 -11.42 -9.23 6.72
N ALA A 380 -10.25 -9.01 7.31
CA ALA A 380 -9.94 -7.75 7.97
C ALA A 380 -9.90 -6.58 6.97
N HIS A 381 -10.11 -5.35 7.45
CA HIS A 381 -9.76 -4.15 6.71
C HIS A 381 -8.34 -3.70 7.06
N THR A 382 -7.65 -3.13 6.07
CA THR A 382 -6.30 -2.60 6.25
C THR A 382 -6.24 -1.13 5.86
N LEU A 383 -5.50 -0.36 6.65
CA LEU A 383 -5.28 1.06 6.43
C LEU A 383 -3.81 1.39 6.66
N ASN A 384 -3.34 2.42 6.00
CA ASN A 384 -2.01 2.96 6.21
C ASN A 384 -1.99 4.48 6.09
N ASN A 385 -0.98 5.09 6.68
CA ASN A 385 -0.66 6.49 6.46
C ASN A 385 0.82 6.75 6.78
N THR A 386 1.40 7.68 6.06
CA THR A 386 2.71 8.23 6.37
C THR A 386 2.62 9.09 7.64
N VAL A 387 3.39 8.75 8.67
CA VAL A 387 3.59 9.64 9.81
C VAL A 387 4.46 10.81 9.37
N VAL A 388 5.65 10.50 8.82
CA VAL A 388 6.56 11.46 8.22
C VAL A 388 7.52 10.78 7.25
N ALA A 389 7.80 11.44 6.12
CA ALA A 389 8.88 11.11 5.21
C ALA A 389 9.84 12.32 5.16
N PRO A 390 11.02 12.23 5.79
CA PRO A 390 11.92 13.36 5.95
C PRO A 390 12.26 14.15 4.70
N PRO A 391 12.40 13.59 3.48
CA PRO A 391 12.75 14.39 2.32
C PRO A 391 11.79 15.56 2.09
N ARG A 392 10.50 15.28 1.98
CA ARG A 392 9.47 16.31 1.81
C ARG A 392 9.25 17.10 3.09
N MET A 393 9.34 16.44 4.23
CA MET A 393 9.26 17.08 5.54
C MET A 393 10.38 18.12 5.72
N LEU A 394 11.62 17.80 5.36
CA LEU A 394 12.74 18.73 5.46
C LEU A 394 12.53 19.97 4.57
N ILE A 395 11.97 19.81 3.38
CA ILE A 395 11.60 20.96 2.53
C ILE A 395 10.62 21.86 3.26
N ALA A 396 9.50 21.31 3.72
CA ALA A 396 8.50 22.07 4.45
C ALA A 396 9.08 22.69 5.73
N PHE A 397 9.88 21.93 6.47
CA PHE A 397 10.50 22.37 7.71
C PHE A 397 11.44 23.54 7.51
N LEU A 398 12.38 23.41 6.55
CA LEU A 398 13.37 24.43 6.28
C LEU A 398 12.72 25.73 5.77
N GLU A 399 11.77 25.62 4.85
CA GLU A 399 11.08 26.79 4.31
C GLU A 399 10.21 27.53 5.36
N ASN A 400 9.55 26.81 6.27
CA ASN A 400 8.70 27.41 7.30
C ASN A 400 9.47 27.92 8.53
N ASN A 401 10.68 27.40 8.79
CA ASN A 401 11.46 27.74 9.97
C ASN A 401 12.72 28.58 9.67
N LEU A 402 13.01 28.89 8.39
CA LEU A 402 14.10 29.78 8.00
C LEU A 402 13.87 31.17 8.58
N GLN A 403 14.94 31.78 9.10
CA GLN A 403 14.94 33.13 9.66
C GLN A 403 15.67 34.09 8.75
N ALA A 404 15.41 35.39 8.89
CA ALA A 404 16.05 36.44 8.08
C ALA A 404 17.59 36.47 8.19
N ASP A 405 18.15 35.97 9.31
CA ASP A 405 19.61 35.84 9.51
C ASP A 405 20.22 34.57 8.89
N GLY A 406 19.40 33.79 8.18
CA GLY A 406 19.79 32.51 7.57
C GLY A 406 19.80 31.32 8.52
N SER A 407 19.56 31.50 9.82
CA SER A 407 19.39 30.40 10.76
C SER A 407 18.04 29.68 10.54
N VAL A 408 17.93 28.44 11.03
CA VAL A 408 16.68 27.68 11.04
C VAL A 408 16.24 27.45 12.48
N LYS A 409 15.06 27.96 12.82
CA LYS A 409 14.43 27.76 14.14
C LYS A 409 14.11 26.27 14.36
N ILE A 410 14.37 25.76 15.57
CA ILE A 410 13.97 24.42 16.00
C ILE A 410 12.74 24.52 16.91
N PRO A 411 11.58 24.02 16.48
CA PRO A 411 10.38 23.95 17.31
C PRO A 411 10.63 23.21 18.62
N GLU A 412 9.95 23.59 19.67
CA GLU A 412 10.17 23.08 21.04
C GLU A 412 10.13 21.56 21.10
N VAL A 413 9.21 20.91 20.38
CA VAL A 413 9.04 19.45 20.34
C VAL A 413 10.25 18.70 19.78
N LEU A 414 11.07 19.34 18.95
CA LEU A 414 12.28 18.73 18.35
C LEU A 414 13.57 19.04 19.14
N ARG A 415 13.56 20.05 20.04
CA ARG A 415 14.78 20.43 20.79
C ARG A 415 15.41 19.28 21.58
N PRO A 416 14.65 18.37 22.24
CA PRO A 416 15.25 17.22 22.93
C PRO A 416 16.05 16.33 21.98
N TYR A 417 15.63 16.17 20.74
CA TYR A 417 16.30 15.35 19.71
C TYR A 417 17.46 16.09 19.02
N MET A 418 17.52 17.41 19.19
CA MET A 418 18.56 18.30 18.67
C MET A 418 19.55 18.76 19.75
N GLY A 419 19.59 18.06 20.91
CA GLY A 419 20.49 18.38 22.01
C GLY A 419 20.17 19.69 22.75
N GLY A 420 18.89 20.08 22.74
CA GLY A 420 18.40 21.30 23.37
C GLY A 420 18.60 22.56 22.55
N ASN A 421 19.12 22.46 21.33
CA ASN A 421 19.33 23.64 20.47
C ASN A 421 18.00 24.25 20.04
N GLU A 422 17.93 25.57 20.09
CA GLU A 422 16.74 26.35 19.67
C GLU A 422 16.80 26.72 18.19
N LYS A 423 17.97 26.69 17.58
CA LYS A 423 18.18 26.97 16.15
C LYS A 423 19.42 26.25 15.63
N ILE A 424 19.48 26.08 14.32
CA ILE A 424 20.67 25.71 13.57
C ILE A 424 21.25 26.99 12.96
N GLU A 425 22.53 27.24 13.21
CA GLU A 425 23.22 28.43 12.69
C GLU A 425 24.07 28.06 11.47
N VAL A 426 24.11 28.99 10.49
CA VAL A 426 25.01 28.86 9.35
C VAL A 426 26.46 28.87 9.85
N LYS A 427 27.21 27.86 9.55
CA LYS A 427 28.65 27.78 9.89
C LYS A 427 29.40 28.71 8.95
N LYS A 428 29.92 29.81 9.49
CA LYS A 428 30.85 30.66 8.74
C LYS A 428 32.03 29.79 8.28
N LYS A 429 32.31 29.81 6.98
CA LYS A 429 33.50 29.16 6.40
C LYS A 429 34.77 29.77 6.93
#